data_2b264b5089aee342f3f96329e8a8dc80
#
_entry.id   2b264b5089aee342f3f96329e8a8dc80
#
_cell.length_a   1.000
_cell.length_b   1.000
_cell.length_c   1.000
_cell.angle_alpha   90.00
_cell.angle_beta   90.00
_cell.angle_gamma   90.00
#
_symmetry.space_group_name_H-M   'P 1'
#
loop_
_entity.id
_entity.type
_entity.pdbx_description
1 polymer ?
#
loop_
_entity_poly.entity_id
_entity_poly.type
_entity_poly.pdbx_seq_one_letter_code
_entity_poly.pdbx_strand_id
1 'polypeptide(L)'
;MKQCNYSREALFQLNGFPPLGMSISLALQHLVAMIVGCVTPAIIIANALGLPQSERVLLIQVSLVMSAVTTLIELFPIGGKLGSGLPVMFGISFAYLPSMQAIVGGGGDIATIAGAMVIGGIVAAVVGVFVKKIRRFFPPIITGTVVFTIGLSLYPTAINYMAGGTGNTYEVVVLRKGLTSALVYGSWQNWAVAAF
;
A
#
# COMPACT_ATOMS: atom_id res chain seq x y z
N MET A 1 -28.18 8.35 -32.49
CA MET A 1 -26.87 7.77 -32.22
C MET A 1 -25.90 8.91 -31.93
N LYS A 2 -25.54 9.13 -30.64
CA LYS A 2 -24.52 10.12 -30.28
C LYS A 2 -23.17 9.55 -30.71
N GLN A 3 -22.49 10.23 -31.63
CA GLN A 3 -21.10 9.92 -31.97
C GLN A 3 -20.29 10.02 -30.67
N CYS A 4 -19.72 8.88 -30.24
CA CYS A 4 -18.72 8.88 -29.18
C CYS A 4 -17.49 9.62 -29.69
N ASN A 5 -17.34 10.85 -29.26
CA ASN A 5 -16.17 11.65 -29.56
C ASN A 5 -14.99 11.07 -28.78
N TYR A 6 -14.20 10.20 -29.44
CA TYR A 6 -12.99 9.59 -28.89
C TYR A 6 -11.85 10.62 -28.83
N SER A 7 -12.04 11.67 -28.05
CA SER A 7 -11.02 12.69 -27.84
C SER A 7 -10.22 12.38 -26.57
N ARG A 8 -8.96 12.82 -26.52
CA ARG A 8 -8.13 12.76 -25.29
C ARG A 8 -8.79 13.49 -24.11
N GLU A 9 -9.68 14.43 -24.37
CA GLU A 9 -10.47 15.14 -23.37
C GLU A 9 -11.50 14.25 -22.67
N ALA A 10 -11.93 13.14 -23.29
CA ALA A 10 -12.83 12.17 -22.68
C ALA A 10 -12.21 11.45 -21.46
N LEU A 11 -10.88 11.43 -21.34
CA LEU A 11 -10.16 10.88 -20.17
C LEU A 11 -10.40 11.69 -18.89
N PHE A 12 -10.73 12.97 -19.01
CA PHE A 12 -10.93 13.87 -17.88
C PHE A 12 -12.41 14.10 -17.57
N GLN A 13 -13.31 13.44 -18.31
CA GLN A 13 -14.76 13.52 -18.10
C GLN A 13 -15.25 12.28 -17.36
N LEU A 14 -16.09 12.46 -16.33
CA LEU A 14 -16.63 11.38 -15.50
C LEU A 14 -17.40 10.32 -16.32
N ASN A 15 -18.06 10.74 -17.42
CA ASN A 15 -18.83 9.89 -18.33
C ASN A 15 -18.17 9.78 -19.72
N GLY A 16 -16.89 10.07 -19.83
CA GLY A 16 -16.13 9.94 -21.07
C GLY A 16 -15.77 8.49 -21.39
N PHE A 17 -15.91 8.08 -22.65
CA PHE A 17 -15.44 6.78 -23.13
C PHE A 17 -14.15 6.98 -23.93
N PRO A 18 -12.98 6.76 -23.31
CA PRO A 18 -11.71 6.83 -24.03
C PRO A 18 -11.54 5.64 -24.99
N PRO A 19 -10.65 5.75 -26.00
CA PRO A 19 -10.37 4.66 -26.91
C PRO A 19 -9.80 3.45 -26.16
N LEU A 20 -10.27 2.24 -26.50
CA LEU A 20 -9.94 0.99 -25.79
C LEU A 20 -8.43 0.77 -25.60
N GLY A 21 -7.62 1.05 -26.62
CA GLY A 21 -6.16 0.88 -26.52
C GLY A 21 -5.51 1.74 -25.44
N MET A 22 -5.95 2.99 -25.31
CA MET A 22 -5.47 3.90 -24.28
C MET A 22 -5.99 3.50 -22.89
N SER A 23 -7.25 3.09 -22.81
CA SER A 23 -7.87 2.62 -21.56
C SER A 23 -7.17 1.38 -21.00
N ILE A 24 -6.83 0.41 -21.85
CA ILE A 24 -6.13 -0.82 -21.43
C ILE A 24 -4.72 -0.47 -20.93
N SER A 25 -3.99 0.39 -21.65
CA SER A 25 -2.64 0.79 -21.24
C SER A 25 -2.63 1.50 -19.88
N LEU A 26 -3.56 2.45 -19.68
CA LEU A 26 -3.69 3.18 -18.41
C LEU A 26 -4.15 2.26 -17.28
N ALA A 27 -5.11 1.36 -17.55
CA ALA A 27 -5.59 0.40 -16.56
C ALA A 27 -4.48 -0.56 -16.12
N LEU A 28 -3.65 -1.05 -17.05
CA LEU A 28 -2.52 -1.92 -16.73
C LEU A 28 -1.46 -1.20 -15.89
N GLN A 29 -1.11 0.03 -16.25
CA GLN A 29 -0.19 0.87 -15.48
C GLN A 29 -0.72 1.11 -14.05
N HIS A 30 -1.99 1.40 -13.92
CA HIS A 30 -2.62 1.63 -12.62
C HIS A 30 -2.67 0.37 -11.77
N LEU A 31 -2.98 -0.78 -12.38
CA LEU A 31 -2.99 -2.08 -11.73
C LEU A 31 -1.60 -2.46 -11.19
N VAL A 32 -0.54 -2.27 -11.97
CA VAL A 32 0.84 -2.55 -11.53
C VAL A 32 1.22 -1.65 -10.35
N ALA A 33 0.94 -0.36 -10.43
CA ALA A 33 1.23 0.58 -9.34
C ALA A 33 0.47 0.21 -8.05
N MET A 34 -0.79 -0.20 -8.17
CA MET A 34 -1.64 -0.57 -7.03
C MET A 34 -1.19 -1.88 -6.38
N ILE A 35 -0.81 -2.91 -7.16
CA ILE A 35 -0.32 -4.18 -6.59
C ILE A 35 0.88 -3.92 -5.68
N VAL A 36 1.85 -3.13 -6.16
CA VAL A 36 3.03 -2.77 -5.35
C VAL A 36 2.60 -2.04 -4.07
N GLY A 37 1.69 -1.09 -4.17
CA GLY A 37 1.17 -0.33 -3.02
C GLY A 37 0.47 -1.20 -1.97
N CYS A 38 -0.23 -2.26 -2.38
CA CYS A 38 -0.94 -3.16 -1.46
C CYS A 38 -0.03 -4.23 -0.86
N VAL A 39 0.91 -4.76 -1.64
CA VAL A 39 1.76 -5.89 -1.23
C VAL A 39 2.88 -5.40 -0.31
N THR A 40 3.45 -4.23 -0.56
CA THR A 40 4.59 -3.73 0.21
C THR A 40 4.32 -3.60 1.72
N PRO A 41 3.23 -2.98 2.21
CA PRO A 41 2.95 -2.91 3.64
C PRO A 41 2.77 -4.29 4.28
N ALA A 42 2.12 -5.22 3.57
CA ALA A 42 1.93 -6.59 4.05
C ALA A 42 3.26 -7.32 4.23
N ILE A 43 4.19 -7.18 3.28
CA ILE A 43 5.54 -7.75 3.37
C ILE A 43 6.32 -7.14 4.53
N ILE A 44 6.26 -5.82 4.71
CA ILE A 44 6.99 -5.12 5.77
C ILE A 44 6.54 -5.65 7.14
N ILE A 45 5.24 -5.77 7.37
CA ILE A 45 4.71 -6.27 8.64
C ILE A 45 5.00 -7.76 8.83
N ALA A 46 4.85 -8.57 7.77
CA ALA A 46 5.17 -9.99 7.82
C ALA A 46 6.64 -10.24 8.18
N ASN A 47 7.55 -9.43 7.64
CA ASN A 47 8.97 -9.49 7.96
C ASN A 47 9.26 -9.01 9.39
N ALA A 48 8.61 -7.95 9.83
CA ALA A 48 8.77 -7.43 11.19
C ALA A 48 8.32 -8.44 12.25
N LEU A 49 7.25 -9.18 11.97
CA LEU A 49 6.74 -10.27 12.84
C LEU A 49 7.51 -11.58 12.69
N GLY A 50 8.43 -11.71 11.73
CA GLY A 50 9.14 -12.96 11.47
C GLY A 50 8.23 -14.11 11.02
N LEU A 51 7.12 -13.83 10.33
CA LEU A 51 6.14 -14.83 9.96
C LEU A 51 6.71 -15.89 9.00
N PRO A 52 6.29 -17.17 9.12
CA PRO A 52 6.64 -18.20 8.16
C PRO A 52 6.06 -17.89 6.78
N GLN A 53 6.64 -18.49 5.73
CA GLN A 53 6.31 -18.21 4.34
C GLN A 53 4.82 -18.39 4.02
N SER A 54 4.18 -19.41 4.59
CA SER A 54 2.75 -19.67 4.40
C SER A 54 1.87 -18.53 4.92
N GLU A 55 2.18 -17.99 6.09
CA GLU A 55 1.42 -16.88 6.69
C GLU A 55 1.68 -15.54 5.97
N ARG A 56 2.90 -15.34 5.45
CA ARG A 56 3.21 -14.17 4.61
C ARG A 56 2.36 -14.16 3.35
N VAL A 57 2.25 -15.29 2.66
CA VAL A 57 1.43 -15.42 1.45
C VAL A 57 -0.03 -15.16 1.78
N LEU A 58 -0.53 -15.73 2.88
CA LEU A 58 -1.90 -15.52 3.33
C LEU A 58 -2.18 -14.03 3.62
N LEU A 59 -1.27 -13.34 4.32
CA LEU A 59 -1.41 -11.93 4.63
C LEU A 59 -1.48 -11.06 3.37
N ILE A 60 -0.63 -11.36 2.38
CA ILE A 60 -0.64 -10.68 1.08
C ILE A 60 -1.95 -10.94 0.34
N GLN A 61 -2.41 -12.19 0.29
CA GLN A 61 -3.67 -12.54 -0.37
C GLN A 61 -4.86 -11.82 0.27
N VAL A 62 -4.96 -11.82 1.60
CA VAL A 62 -6.02 -11.12 2.33
C VAL A 62 -5.97 -9.61 2.02
N SER A 63 -4.79 -9.01 2.00
CA SER A 63 -4.64 -7.58 1.70
C SER A 63 -5.14 -7.22 0.29
N LEU A 64 -4.84 -8.05 -0.70
CA LEU A 64 -5.30 -7.86 -2.08
C LEU A 64 -6.81 -8.06 -2.22
N VAL A 65 -7.35 -9.10 -1.58
CA VAL A 65 -8.81 -9.37 -1.61
C VAL A 65 -9.57 -8.22 -0.94
N MET A 66 -9.13 -7.77 0.23
CA MET A 66 -9.79 -6.66 0.93
C MET A 66 -9.71 -5.35 0.14
N SER A 67 -8.57 -5.08 -0.52
CA SER A 67 -8.43 -3.95 -1.42
C SER A 67 -9.40 -4.03 -2.60
N ALA A 68 -9.55 -5.21 -3.22
CA ALA A 68 -10.48 -5.42 -4.31
C ALA A 68 -11.95 -5.21 -3.86
N VAL A 69 -12.34 -5.77 -2.71
CA VAL A 69 -13.68 -5.60 -2.15
C VAL A 69 -13.98 -4.13 -1.86
N THR A 70 -13.05 -3.42 -1.21
CA THR A 70 -13.22 -2.00 -0.89
C THR A 70 -13.33 -1.16 -2.16
N THR A 71 -12.51 -1.43 -3.17
CA THR A 71 -12.57 -0.75 -4.47
C THR A 71 -13.89 -0.99 -5.19
N LEU A 72 -14.43 -2.23 -5.12
CA LEU A 72 -15.74 -2.54 -5.70
C LEU A 72 -16.88 -1.80 -5.00
N ILE A 73 -16.84 -1.71 -3.67
CA ILE A 73 -17.84 -0.95 -2.90
C ILE A 73 -17.78 0.53 -3.24
N GLU A 74 -16.57 1.07 -3.44
CA GLU A 74 -16.40 2.47 -3.83
C GLU A 74 -16.91 2.75 -5.23
N LEU A 75 -16.64 1.84 -6.19
CA LEU A 75 -17.06 1.97 -7.57
C LEU A 75 -18.58 1.78 -7.75
N PHE A 76 -19.17 0.83 -7.00
CA PHE A 76 -20.59 0.51 -7.03
C PHE A 76 -21.25 0.88 -5.70
N PRO A 77 -21.73 2.12 -5.53
CA PRO A 77 -22.24 2.58 -4.24
C PRO A 77 -23.41 1.72 -3.77
N ILE A 78 -23.25 1.09 -2.61
CA ILE A 78 -24.30 0.27 -1.99
C ILE A 78 -25.32 1.21 -1.34
N GLY A 79 -26.59 1.14 -1.80
CA GLY A 79 -27.67 1.96 -1.26
C GLY A 79 -27.54 3.47 -1.47
N GLY A 80 -26.67 3.93 -2.36
CA GLY A 80 -26.46 5.35 -2.67
C GLY A 80 -25.83 6.18 -1.55
N LYS A 81 -25.33 5.54 -0.48
CA LYS A 81 -24.71 6.20 0.69
C LYS A 81 -23.30 5.72 0.98
N LEU A 82 -22.96 4.50 0.62
CA LEU A 82 -21.65 3.89 0.78
C LEU A 82 -20.97 3.80 -0.60
N GLY A 83 -19.87 4.51 -0.77
CA GLY A 83 -19.15 4.62 -2.04
C GLY A 83 -19.41 5.95 -2.74
N SER A 84 -18.37 6.49 -3.40
CA SER A 84 -18.46 7.77 -4.13
C SER A 84 -18.87 7.60 -5.60
N GLY A 85 -18.84 6.37 -6.14
CA GLY A 85 -19.02 6.11 -7.57
C GLY A 85 -17.84 6.58 -8.42
N LEU A 86 -16.73 6.93 -7.80
CA LEU A 86 -15.50 7.34 -8.50
C LEU A 86 -14.59 6.13 -8.73
N PRO A 87 -13.92 6.03 -9.87
CA PRO A 87 -12.96 4.97 -10.17
C PRO A 87 -11.63 5.18 -9.40
N VAL A 88 -11.70 5.10 -8.07
CA VAL A 88 -10.55 5.21 -7.18
C VAL A 88 -10.24 3.83 -6.62
N MET A 89 -9.00 3.39 -6.76
CA MET A 89 -8.55 2.14 -6.15
C MET A 89 -8.12 2.37 -4.71
N PHE A 90 -8.63 1.54 -3.80
CA PHE A 90 -8.26 1.57 -2.40
C PHE A 90 -7.20 0.52 -2.10
N GLY A 91 -6.11 0.97 -1.51
CA GLY A 91 -5.02 0.13 -1.03
C GLY A 91 -4.80 0.27 0.47
N ILE A 92 -3.86 -0.51 1.00
CA ILE A 92 -3.42 -0.36 2.39
C ILE A 92 -2.72 1.00 2.52
N SER A 93 -3.13 1.79 3.52
CA SER A 93 -2.51 3.08 3.76
C SER A 93 -1.17 2.94 4.46
N PHE A 94 -0.13 3.50 3.87
CA PHE A 94 1.20 3.60 4.48
C PHE A 94 1.21 4.43 5.77
N ALA A 95 0.19 5.25 6.02
CA ALA A 95 0.07 6.04 7.24
C ALA A 95 -0.06 5.18 8.51
N TYR A 96 -0.61 3.97 8.40
CA TYR A 96 -0.73 3.05 9.53
C TYR A 96 0.53 2.22 9.79
N LEU A 97 1.45 2.17 8.83
CA LEU A 97 2.62 1.31 8.91
C LEU A 97 3.53 1.61 10.11
N PRO A 98 3.85 2.88 10.45
CA PRO A 98 4.64 3.19 11.63
C PRO A 98 3.96 2.73 12.94
N SER A 99 2.63 2.86 13.03
CA SER A 99 1.86 2.40 14.19
C SER A 99 1.88 0.88 14.32
N MET A 100 1.73 0.16 13.20
CA MET A 100 1.85 -1.30 13.19
C MET A 100 3.25 -1.76 13.61
N GLN A 101 4.31 -1.11 13.10
CA GLN A 101 5.68 -1.41 13.48
C GLN A 101 5.95 -1.13 14.97
N ALA A 102 5.36 -0.07 15.53
CA ALA A 102 5.46 0.21 16.94
C ALA A 102 4.81 -0.88 17.81
N ILE A 103 3.66 -1.43 17.38
CA ILE A 103 3.01 -2.57 18.06
C ILE A 103 3.92 -3.80 18.02
N VAL A 104 4.52 -4.11 16.87
CA VAL A 104 5.46 -5.24 16.73
C VAL A 104 6.69 -5.02 17.61
N GLY A 105 7.26 -3.82 17.62
CA GLY A 105 8.39 -3.45 18.47
C GLY A 105 8.09 -3.54 19.97
N GLY A 106 6.83 -3.39 20.35
CA GLY A 106 6.33 -3.61 21.72
C GLY A 106 6.05 -5.08 22.07
N GLY A 107 6.33 -6.03 21.16
CA GLY A 107 6.07 -7.46 21.37
C GLY A 107 4.64 -7.89 21.03
N GLY A 108 3.87 -7.04 20.34
CA GLY A 108 2.54 -7.39 19.85
C GLY A 108 2.60 -8.36 18.68
N ASP A 109 1.63 -9.25 18.62
CA ASP A 109 1.43 -10.23 17.56
C ASP A 109 0.46 -9.73 16.46
N ILE A 110 0.21 -10.56 15.47
CA ILE A 110 -0.71 -10.24 14.36
C ILE A 110 -2.15 -10.02 14.85
N ALA A 111 -2.57 -10.71 15.93
CA ALA A 111 -3.91 -10.54 16.52
C ALA A 111 -4.04 -9.16 17.19
N THR A 112 -3.00 -8.69 17.86
CA THR A 112 -2.93 -7.34 18.44
C THR A 112 -3.02 -6.27 17.36
N ILE A 113 -2.31 -6.44 16.24
CA ILE A 113 -2.38 -5.52 15.09
C ILE A 113 -3.81 -5.52 14.53
N ALA A 114 -4.40 -6.70 14.31
CA ALA A 114 -5.75 -6.80 13.77
C ALA A 114 -6.77 -6.12 14.69
N GLY A 115 -6.68 -6.32 16.00
CA GLY A 115 -7.53 -5.64 16.99
C GLY A 115 -7.37 -4.13 16.96
N ALA A 116 -6.14 -3.64 16.93
CA ALA A 116 -5.84 -2.21 16.84
C ALA A 116 -6.41 -1.60 15.54
N MET A 117 -6.32 -2.33 14.41
CA MET A 117 -6.86 -1.88 13.12
C MET A 117 -8.39 -1.81 13.12
N VAL A 118 -9.07 -2.74 13.77
CA VAL A 118 -10.55 -2.70 13.93
C VAL A 118 -10.96 -1.46 14.70
N ILE A 119 -10.33 -1.21 15.85
CA ILE A 119 -10.60 -0.02 16.67
C ILE A 119 -10.30 1.25 15.88
N GLY A 120 -9.13 1.31 15.22
CA GLY A 120 -8.74 2.43 14.37
C GLY A 120 -9.73 2.67 13.22
N GLY A 121 -10.23 1.61 12.61
CA GLY A 121 -11.26 1.68 11.55
C GLY A 121 -12.59 2.26 12.06
N ILE A 122 -13.03 1.87 13.25
CA ILE A 122 -14.24 2.43 13.87
C ILE A 122 -14.05 3.93 14.15
N VAL A 123 -12.92 4.31 14.73
CA VAL A 123 -12.60 5.72 14.99
C VAL A 123 -12.55 6.52 13.69
N ALA A 124 -11.90 5.97 12.65
CA ALA A 124 -11.83 6.60 11.34
C ALA A 124 -13.21 6.77 10.70
N ALA A 125 -14.11 5.79 10.84
CA ALA A 125 -15.48 5.88 10.35
C ALA A 125 -16.26 7.00 11.08
N VAL A 126 -16.14 7.10 12.41
CA VAL A 126 -16.74 8.18 13.19
C VAL A 126 -16.22 9.55 12.76
N VAL A 127 -14.89 9.69 12.64
CA VAL A 127 -14.27 10.94 12.14
C VAL A 127 -14.73 11.26 10.72
N GLY A 128 -14.88 10.24 9.87
CA GLY A 128 -15.37 10.38 8.49
C GLY A 128 -16.75 11.05 8.40
N VAL A 129 -17.67 10.73 9.33
CA VAL A 129 -18.99 11.39 9.39
C VAL A 129 -18.86 12.89 9.68
N PHE A 130 -17.87 13.27 10.49
CA PHE A 130 -17.62 14.68 10.86
C PHE A 130 -16.64 15.40 9.94
N VAL A 131 -16.08 14.71 8.93
CA VAL A 131 -15.02 15.26 8.06
C VAL A 131 -15.43 16.57 7.38
N LYS A 132 -16.71 16.73 7.04
CA LYS A 132 -17.24 17.97 6.43
C LYS A 132 -17.05 19.20 7.35
N LYS A 133 -17.17 19.02 8.68
CA LYS A 133 -16.92 20.10 9.66
C LYS A 133 -15.43 20.29 9.91
N ILE A 134 -14.70 19.18 10.00
CA ILE A 134 -13.27 19.15 10.34
C ILE A 134 -12.43 19.70 9.19
N ARG A 135 -12.82 19.48 7.92
CA ARG A 135 -12.11 19.96 6.73
C ARG A 135 -11.81 21.46 6.75
N ARG A 136 -12.63 22.27 7.43
CA ARG A 136 -12.39 23.69 7.57
C ARG A 136 -11.11 24.01 8.36
N PHE A 137 -10.71 23.13 9.26
CA PHE A 137 -9.50 23.29 10.08
C PHE A 137 -8.23 22.71 9.45
N PHE A 138 -8.36 22.05 8.28
CA PHE A 138 -7.26 21.45 7.54
C PHE A 138 -6.92 22.25 6.28
N PRO A 139 -6.20 23.38 6.40
CA PRO A 139 -5.67 24.07 5.23
C PRO A 139 -4.66 23.17 4.49
N PRO A 140 -4.42 23.42 3.18
CA PRO A 140 -3.53 22.57 2.35
C PRO A 140 -2.13 22.38 2.94
N ILE A 141 -1.62 23.35 3.71
CA ILE A 141 -0.31 23.28 4.34
C ILE A 141 -0.25 22.16 5.40
N ILE A 142 -1.30 22.00 6.20
CA ILE A 142 -1.37 20.91 7.20
C ILE A 142 -1.37 19.56 6.50
N THR A 143 -2.19 19.41 5.44
CA THR A 143 -2.24 18.17 4.66
C THR A 143 -0.88 17.84 4.05
N GLY A 144 -0.21 18.83 3.46
CA GLY A 144 1.14 18.66 2.91
C GLY A 144 2.16 18.24 3.97
N THR A 145 2.12 18.86 5.14
CA THR A 145 3.02 18.51 6.25
C THR A 145 2.78 17.07 6.74
N VAL A 146 1.52 16.65 6.85
CA VAL A 146 1.17 15.28 7.25
C VAL A 146 1.71 14.26 6.25
N VAL A 147 1.50 14.48 4.94
CA VAL A 147 2.02 13.59 3.88
C VAL A 147 3.55 13.53 3.91
N PHE A 148 4.21 14.68 4.10
CA PHE A 148 5.66 14.76 4.22
C PHE A 148 6.18 13.98 5.45
N THR A 149 5.52 14.14 6.60
CA THR A 149 5.88 13.43 7.84
C THR A 149 5.71 11.91 7.68
N ILE A 150 4.64 11.45 7.01
CA ILE A 150 4.46 10.03 6.69
C ILE A 150 5.62 9.52 5.83
N GLY A 151 6.01 10.27 4.79
CA GLY A 151 7.15 9.92 3.96
C GLY A 151 8.45 9.80 4.76
N LEU A 152 8.72 10.75 5.66
CA LEU A 152 9.90 10.70 6.54
C LEU A 152 9.86 9.52 7.52
N SER A 153 8.70 9.16 8.03
CA SER A 153 8.54 8.00 8.92
C SER A 153 8.88 6.67 8.24
N LEU A 154 8.71 6.59 6.93
CA LEU A 154 9.01 5.39 6.14
C LEU A 154 10.47 5.33 5.67
N TYR A 155 11.21 6.43 5.80
CA TYR A 155 12.60 6.52 5.35
C TYR A 155 13.53 5.45 5.96
N PRO A 156 13.51 5.19 7.29
CA PRO A 156 14.32 4.11 7.89
C PRO A 156 13.96 2.73 7.31
N THR A 157 12.68 2.49 7.06
CA THR A 157 12.21 1.23 6.46
C THR A 157 12.74 1.09 5.03
N ALA A 158 12.69 2.14 4.23
CA ALA A 158 13.22 2.15 2.88
C ALA A 158 14.73 1.84 2.86
N ILE A 159 15.51 2.50 3.72
CA ILE A 159 16.95 2.24 3.84
C ILE A 159 17.22 0.78 4.20
N ASN A 160 16.48 0.23 5.15
CA ASN A 160 16.65 -1.16 5.56
C ASN A 160 16.38 -2.13 4.39
N TYR A 161 15.39 -1.87 3.56
CA TYR A 161 15.12 -2.68 2.37
C TYR A 161 16.17 -2.50 1.28
N MET A 162 16.66 -1.29 1.05
CA MET A 162 17.76 -1.01 0.13
C MET A 162 19.06 -1.72 0.55
N ALA A 163 19.28 -1.87 1.84
CA ALA A 163 20.42 -2.57 2.40
C ALA A 163 20.30 -4.10 2.35
N GLY A 164 19.15 -4.66 1.91
CA GLY A 164 18.92 -6.10 1.80
C GLY A 164 17.83 -6.66 2.72
N GLY A 165 17.18 -5.80 3.53
CA GLY A 165 16.08 -6.16 4.44
C GLY A 165 16.54 -6.80 5.75
N THR A 166 15.88 -6.44 6.84
CA THR A 166 16.17 -6.97 8.19
C THR A 166 15.69 -8.40 8.41
N GLY A 167 14.83 -8.92 7.53
CA GLY A 167 14.31 -10.30 7.57
C GLY A 167 15.13 -11.30 6.76
N ASN A 168 16.18 -10.86 6.09
CA ASN A 168 17.12 -11.72 5.38
C ASN A 168 18.16 -12.25 6.37
N THR A 169 17.73 -13.14 7.25
CA THR A 169 18.66 -14.04 7.96
C THR A 169 19.23 -14.98 6.90
N TYR A 170 20.41 -14.67 6.43
CA TYR A 170 21.38 -15.54 5.75
C TYR A 170 20.84 -16.89 5.25
N GLU A 171 20.21 -16.98 4.08
CA GLU A 171 20.32 -18.19 3.31
C GLU A 171 21.75 -18.22 2.76
N VAL A 172 22.60 -18.96 3.44
CA VAL A 172 23.90 -19.35 2.92
C VAL A 172 23.61 -20.25 1.73
N VAL A 173 23.57 -19.69 0.53
CA VAL A 173 23.65 -20.50 -0.69
C VAL A 173 25.03 -21.09 -0.73
N VAL A 174 25.16 -22.31 -0.22
CA VAL A 174 26.35 -23.13 -0.34
C VAL A 174 26.49 -23.51 -1.81
N LEU A 175 27.03 -22.60 -2.61
CA LEU A 175 27.54 -22.95 -3.92
C LEU A 175 28.75 -23.85 -3.71
N ARG A 176 28.66 -25.07 -4.24
CA ARG A 176 29.62 -26.17 -4.27
C ARG A 176 31.02 -25.73 -4.72
N LYS A 177 31.74 -25.01 -3.88
CA LYS A 177 33.16 -24.69 -3.82
C LYS A 177 33.36 -23.39 -3.01
N GLY A 178 33.19 -23.45 -1.70
CA GLY A 178 33.94 -22.59 -0.80
C GLY A 178 33.84 -21.07 -0.92
N LEU A 179 32.97 -20.50 -1.74
CA LEU A 179 32.69 -19.06 -1.78
C LEU A 179 31.28 -18.81 -1.22
N THR A 180 31.24 -18.47 0.02
CA THR A 180 30.08 -17.87 0.68
C THR A 180 29.97 -16.40 0.23
N SER A 181 29.31 -16.13 -0.86
CA SER A 181 28.81 -14.78 -1.11
C SER A 181 27.44 -14.63 -0.42
N ALA A 182 27.44 -14.54 0.90
CA ALA A 182 26.29 -14.06 1.63
C ALA A 182 26.05 -12.62 1.16
N LEU A 183 24.86 -12.33 0.65
CA LEU A 183 24.38 -10.96 0.46
C LEU A 183 24.16 -10.37 1.86
N VAL A 184 25.25 -9.91 2.47
CA VAL A 184 25.26 -9.35 3.80
C VAL A 184 24.45 -8.07 3.78
N TYR A 185 23.63 -7.85 4.80
CA TYR A 185 22.95 -6.56 5.02
C TYR A 185 23.96 -5.41 4.86
N GLY A 186 23.61 -4.43 4.02
CA GLY A 186 24.48 -3.30 3.72
C GLY A 186 25.58 -3.58 2.69
N SER A 187 25.59 -4.75 2.02
CA SER A 187 26.55 -5.02 0.96
C SER A 187 26.38 -4.05 -0.21
N TRP A 188 27.48 -3.73 -0.90
CA TRP A 188 27.46 -2.84 -2.07
C TRP A 188 26.56 -3.37 -3.20
N GLN A 189 26.37 -4.68 -3.29
CA GLN A 189 25.51 -5.33 -4.26
C GLN A 189 24.04 -4.99 -4.03
N ASN A 190 23.57 -4.98 -2.77
CA ASN A 190 22.23 -4.56 -2.42
C ASN A 190 21.99 -3.11 -2.78
N TRP A 191 22.95 -2.23 -2.50
CA TRP A 191 22.87 -0.82 -2.86
C TRP A 191 22.88 -0.59 -4.37
N ALA A 192 23.66 -1.38 -5.12
CA ALA A 192 23.68 -1.31 -6.56
C ALA A 192 22.34 -1.71 -7.19
N VAL A 193 21.69 -2.78 -6.67
CA VAL A 193 20.35 -3.19 -7.14
C VAL A 193 19.29 -2.16 -6.75
N ALA A 194 19.40 -1.52 -5.59
CA ALA A 194 18.45 -0.51 -5.16
C ALA A 194 18.58 0.83 -5.93
N ALA A 195 19.73 1.07 -6.59
CA ALA A 195 19.98 2.28 -7.36
C ALA A 195 19.44 2.19 -8.81
N PHE A 196 19.08 0.98 -9.28
CA PHE A 196 18.45 0.72 -10.58
C PHE A 196 16.93 0.67 -10.46
#